data_3a50ba5568a243c78898ac6d172ddd82
#
_entry.id   3a50ba5568a243c78898ac6d172ddd82
#
_cell.length_a   1.000
_cell.length_b   1.000
_cell.length_c   1.000
_cell.angle_alpha   90.00
_cell.angle_beta   90.00
_cell.angle_gamma   90.00
#
_symmetry.space_group_name_H-M   'P 1'
#
loop_
_entity.id
_entity.type
_entity.pdbx_description
1 polymer ?
#
loop_
_entity_poly.entity_id
_entity_poly.type
_entity_poly.pdbx_seq_one_letter_code
_entity_poly.pdbx_strand_id
1 'polypeptide(L)'
;MELIIPKRYKLKLLPETTEIAIKFIKDSFQERLAKRLNLRRVTAPLFVLSGTGLNDDLNGVEHAVGFDIKAMGNLHAEVVHSLAKWKRTKLGAYGIAPGFGLYTDMNAIRTFEDLDNIHSLYVDQWDWEKTITESDRTLDYLIDTVNDIYAALRETEWLIYERFPHITPVLPEKIKVVHSQQLLDMYPDLDPKEREREITKRYRAVFIVGIGADLSDGKPHDGRAPDYDDWITENSDGYNGLNGDIMLWNDVLDIPFEISSMGIRVSPESLHKQLELRSCLEREQLKFHQSLLNGELPYSIGGGIGQSRLCMFLLQKAHIGEVQASIWPEEHIEECRKNNILLM
;
A
#
# COMPACT_ATOMS: atom_id res chain seq x y z
N MET A 1 3.07 -11.42 -14.55
CA MET A 1 2.61 -10.70 -15.77
C MET A 1 3.73 -10.66 -16.81
N GLU A 2 3.40 -10.53 -18.10
CA GLU A 2 4.39 -10.38 -19.18
C GLU A 2 4.96 -8.95 -19.15
N LEU A 3 6.25 -8.78 -19.46
CA LEU A 3 6.91 -7.48 -19.52
C LEU A 3 6.27 -6.59 -20.60
N ILE A 4 5.78 -5.41 -20.22
CA ILE A 4 5.18 -4.43 -21.12
C ILE A 4 6.27 -3.50 -21.66
N ILE A 5 6.44 -3.48 -22.97
CA ILE A 5 7.32 -2.52 -23.65
C ILE A 5 6.46 -1.45 -24.35
N PRO A 6 6.39 -0.22 -23.78
CA PRO A 6 5.55 0.81 -24.37
C PRO A 6 6.12 1.33 -25.69
N LYS A 7 5.38 1.18 -26.79
CA LYS A 7 5.83 1.54 -28.16
C LYS A 7 6.34 2.97 -28.35
N ARG A 8 5.95 3.90 -27.47
CA ARG A 8 6.29 5.33 -27.57
C ARG A 8 7.05 5.83 -26.36
N TYR A 9 7.60 4.93 -25.54
CA TYR A 9 8.38 5.34 -24.38
C TYR A 9 9.57 6.18 -24.77
N LYS A 10 9.74 7.30 -24.09
CA LYS A 10 10.90 8.17 -24.22
C LYS A 10 11.47 8.43 -22.83
N LEU A 11 12.72 8.06 -22.63
CA LEU A 11 13.46 8.35 -21.42
C LEU A 11 13.50 9.87 -21.19
N LYS A 12 12.82 10.33 -20.12
CA LYS A 12 12.72 11.77 -19.81
C LYS A 12 13.88 12.26 -18.95
N LEU A 13 14.42 11.42 -18.09
CA LEU A 13 15.55 11.70 -17.23
C LEU A 13 16.58 10.58 -17.37
N LEU A 14 17.84 10.94 -17.57
CA LEU A 14 18.97 10.01 -17.50
C LEU A 14 19.11 9.43 -16.07
N PRO A 15 19.75 8.28 -15.88
CA PRO A 15 19.86 7.62 -14.58
C PRO A 15 20.37 8.54 -13.45
N GLU A 16 21.44 9.28 -13.65
CA GLU A 16 21.98 10.23 -12.65
C GLU A 16 20.98 11.31 -12.26
N THR A 17 20.26 11.87 -13.22
CA THR A 17 19.21 12.87 -12.94
C THR A 17 17.98 12.23 -12.28
N THR A 18 17.71 10.96 -12.61
CA THR A 18 16.65 10.17 -11.97
C THR A 18 16.93 9.97 -10.48
N GLU A 19 18.18 9.66 -10.08
CA GLU A 19 18.57 9.57 -8.67
C GLU A 19 18.31 10.88 -7.90
N ILE A 20 18.66 12.02 -8.50
CA ILE A 20 18.38 13.34 -7.93
C ILE A 20 16.87 13.55 -7.76
N ALA A 21 16.07 13.14 -8.76
CA ALA A 21 14.63 13.28 -8.75
C ALA A 21 13.96 12.35 -7.71
N ILE A 22 14.45 11.12 -7.55
CA ILE A 22 13.99 10.17 -6.51
C ILE A 22 14.15 10.78 -5.12
N LYS A 23 15.36 11.29 -4.81
CA LYS A 23 15.60 11.95 -3.52
C LYS A 23 14.64 13.12 -3.32
N PHE A 24 14.45 13.95 -4.33
CA PHE A 24 13.56 15.11 -4.26
C PHE A 24 12.10 14.72 -4.04
N ILE A 25 11.61 13.68 -4.72
CA ILE A 25 10.26 13.14 -4.52
C ILE A 25 10.10 12.62 -3.10
N LYS A 26 11.03 11.76 -2.65
CA LYS A 26 10.94 11.14 -1.32
C LYS A 26 10.92 12.20 -0.22
N ASP A 27 11.80 13.16 -0.23
CA ASP A 27 11.85 14.24 0.75
C ASP A 27 10.59 15.11 0.71
N SER A 28 10.15 15.51 -0.49
CA SER A 28 8.99 16.39 -0.66
C SER A 28 7.68 15.72 -0.27
N PHE A 29 7.48 14.45 -0.65
CA PHE A 29 6.24 13.74 -0.36
C PHE A 29 6.10 13.39 1.11
N GLN A 30 7.14 12.83 1.75
CA GLN A 30 7.09 12.46 3.16
C GLN A 30 6.83 13.65 4.08
N GLU A 31 7.37 14.82 3.76
CA GLU A 31 7.11 16.05 4.53
C GLU A 31 5.62 16.46 4.44
N ARG A 32 5.04 16.42 3.24
CA ARG A 32 3.63 16.75 3.01
C ARG A 32 2.69 15.75 3.66
N LEU A 33 2.98 14.46 3.48
CA LEU A 33 2.23 13.38 4.13
C LEU A 33 2.23 13.55 5.65
N ALA A 34 3.42 13.74 6.24
CA ALA A 34 3.58 13.93 7.69
C ALA A 34 2.82 15.15 8.21
N LYS A 35 2.87 16.26 7.48
CA LYS A 35 2.15 17.49 7.86
C LYS A 35 0.64 17.35 7.78
N ARG A 36 0.12 16.74 6.71
CA ARG A 36 -1.33 16.58 6.49
C ARG A 36 -1.97 15.61 7.46
N LEU A 37 -1.31 14.51 7.75
CA LEU A 37 -1.83 13.47 8.63
C LEU A 37 -1.38 13.63 10.09
N ASN A 38 -0.60 14.65 10.45
CA ASN A 38 -0.01 14.87 11.78
C ASN A 38 0.88 13.69 12.22
N LEU A 39 1.77 13.24 11.34
CA LEU A 39 2.66 12.11 11.60
C LEU A 39 4.05 12.57 12.02
N ARG A 40 4.68 11.78 12.89
CA ARG A 40 6.12 11.88 13.18
C ARG A 40 6.87 10.66 12.63
N ARG A 41 8.06 10.86 12.10
CA ARG A 41 8.90 9.75 11.68
C ARG A 41 9.44 8.97 12.87
N VAL A 42 9.41 7.64 12.78
CA VAL A 42 10.02 6.72 13.76
C VAL A 42 10.92 5.71 13.04
N THR A 43 11.85 5.11 13.77
CA THR A 43 12.62 3.96 13.27
C THR A 43 11.79 2.69 13.41
N ALA A 44 11.89 1.79 12.45
CA ALA A 44 11.19 0.51 12.45
C ALA A 44 12.17 -0.67 12.27
N PRO A 45 11.78 -1.87 12.70
CA PRO A 45 12.59 -3.06 12.47
C PRO A 45 12.50 -3.49 11.01
N LEU A 46 13.61 -4.04 10.48
CA LEU A 46 13.61 -4.76 9.21
C LEU A 46 13.05 -6.20 9.37
N PHE A 47 13.14 -6.75 10.58
CA PHE A 47 12.71 -8.12 10.91
C PHE A 47 12.10 -8.16 12.31
N VAL A 48 11.23 -9.12 12.54
CA VAL A 48 10.57 -9.40 13.81
C VAL A 48 10.73 -10.87 14.19
N LEU A 49 10.52 -11.20 15.45
CA LEU A 49 10.48 -12.61 15.87
C LEU A 49 9.25 -13.30 15.29
N SER A 50 9.44 -14.47 14.73
CA SER A 50 8.37 -15.35 14.27
C SER A 50 7.41 -15.72 15.41
N GLY A 51 6.15 -15.98 15.09
CA GLY A 51 5.13 -16.40 16.08
C GLY A 51 4.63 -15.28 16.99
N THR A 52 5.01 -14.03 16.77
CA THR A 52 4.52 -12.87 17.57
C THR A 52 3.19 -12.30 17.06
N GLY A 53 2.79 -12.64 15.84
CA GLY A 53 1.65 -12.06 15.15
C GLY A 53 1.92 -10.66 14.57
N LEU A 54 3.17 -10.16 14.63
CA LEU A 54 3.52 -8.84 14.12
C LEU A 54 3.77 -8.80 12.61
N ASN A 55 4.30 -9.91 12.04
CA ASN A 55 4.48 -9.99 10.60
C ASN A 55 3.15 -10.22 9.89
N ASP A 56 3.12 -9.96 8.59
CA ASP A 56 1.98 -10.21 7.72
C ASP A 56 2.22 -11.48 6.90
N ASP A 57 1.21 -12.34 6.83
CA ASP A 57 1.26 -13.55 5.99
C ASP A 57 0.81 -13.27 4.55
N LEU A 58 0.51 -12.02 4.22
CA LEU A 58 -0.04 -11.57 2.94
C LEU A 58 -1.31 -12.36 2.57
N ASN A 59 -1.20 -13.28 1.62
CA ASN A 59 -2.29 -14.17 1.21
C ASN A 59 -2.33 -15.51 1.97
N GLY A 60 -1.44 -15.70 2.95
CA GLY A 60 -1.35 -16.95 3.74
C GLY A 60 -0.56 -18.10 3.07
N VAL A 61 -0.02 -17.86 1.88
CA VAL A 61 0.77 -18.86 1.11
C VAL A 61 2.25 -18.46 1.08
N GLU A 62 2.53 -17.17 1.13
CA GLU A 62 3.88 -16.63 1.05
C GLU A 62 4.65 -16.85 2.35
N HIS A 63 5.89 -17.29 2.21
CA HIS A 63 6.81 -17.43 3.34
C HIS A 63 7.77 -16.25 3.40
N ALA A 64 7.87 -15.63 4.58
CA ALA A 64 8.84 -14.58 4.82
C ALA A 64 10.27 -15.12 4.77
N VAL A 65 11.20 -14.30 4.30
CA VAL A 65 12.63 -14.59 4.43
C VAL A 65 13.00 -14.59 5.90
N GLY A 66 13.54 -15.69 6.40
CA GLY A 66 13.81 -15.86 7.83
C GLY A 66 15.22 -16.34 8.12
N PHE A 67 15.63 -16.21 9.37
CA PHE A 67 16.94 -16.63 9.88
C PHE A 67 16.90 -16.86 11.38
N ASP A 68 17.81 -17.71 11.87
CA ASP A 68 17.94 -18.03 13.29
C ASP A 68 18.94 -17.09 14.00
N ILE A 69 18.56 -16.62 15.18
CA ILE A 69 19.39 -15.72 16.00
C ILE A 69 20.17 -16.54 17.03
N LYS A 70 21.45 -16.83 16.76
CA LYS A 70 22.33 -17.62 17.62
C LYS A 70 22.40 -17.07 19.06
N ALA A 71 22.48 -15.77 19.24
CA ALA A 71 22.60 -15.11 20.54
C ALA A 71 21.31 -15.23 21.38
N MET A 72 20.21 -15.65 20.79
CA MET A 72 18.89 -15.81 21.43
C MET A 72 18.45 -17.29 21.46
N GLY A 73 19.40 -18.23 21.49
CA GLY A 73 19.08 -19.67 21.56
C GLY A 73 18.43 -20.19 20.26
N ASN A 74 18.78 -19.63 19.12
CA ASN A 74 18.26 -19.96 17.79
C ASN A 74 16.77 -19.63 17.62
N LEU A 75 16.26 -18.58 18.29
CA LEU A 75 14.95 -18.06 17.98
C LEU A 75 14.91 -17.60 16.51
N HIS A 76 13.81 -17.91 15.82
CA HIS A 76 13.61 -17.58 14.44
C HIS A 76 13.10 -16.14 14.28
N ALA A 77 13.67 -15.39 13.35
CA ALA A 77 13.24 -14.05 12.95
C ALA A 77 12.92 -14.01 11.46
N GLU A 78 12.00 -13.16 11.09
CA GLU A 78 11.50 -12.99 9.72
C GLU A 78 11.62 -11.54 9.27
N VAL A 79 12.09 -11.31 8.06
CA VAL A 79 12.00 -10.01 7.40
C VAL A 79 10.53 -9.64 7.24
N VAL A 80 10.16 -8.41 7.57
CA VAL A 80 8.76 -8.00 7.55
C VAL A 80 8.20 -7.96 6.13
N HIS A 81 6.95 -8.40 5.97
CA HIS A 81 6.15 -8.19 4.75
C HIS A 81 5.32 -6.90 4.85
N SER A 82 4.95 -6.50 6.07
CA SER A 82 4.23 -5.28 6.41
C SER A 82 4.52 -4.89 7.84
N LEU A 83 4.41 -3.60 8.15
CA LEU A 83 4.52 -3.06 9.51
C LEU A 83 3.17 -2.63 10.10
N ALA A 84 2.04 -2.98 9.48
CA ALA A 84 0.72 -2.54 9.92
C ALA A 84 0.48 -2.84 11.41
N LYS A 85 0.68 -4.09 11.83
CA LYS A 85 0.50 -4.54 13.22
C LYS A 85 1.54 -3.96 14.17
N TRP A 86 2.79 -3.89 13.74
CA TRP A 86 3.87 -3.27 14.51
C TRP A 86 3.62 -1.79 14.79
N LYS A 87 3.20 -1.01 13.78
CA LYS A 87 2.91 0.43 13.92
C LYS A 87 1.80 0.67 14.96
N ARG A 88 0.71 -0.10 14.89
CA ARG A 88 -0.38 0.00 15.86
C ARG A 88 0.10 -0.28 17.30
N THR A 89 0.94 -1.29 17.48
CA THR A 89 1.60 -1.56 18.77
C THR A 89 2.42 -0.35 19.25
N LYS A 90 3.11 0.34 18.33
CA LYS A 90 3.90 1.53 18.66
C LYS A 90 3.06 2.75 19.00
N LEU A 91 1.90 2.93 18.40
CA LEU A 91 0.95 3.97 18.81
C LEU A 91 0.59 3.81 20.31
N GLY A 92 0.24 2.60 20.72
CA GLY A 92 -0.05 2.30 22.14
C GLY A 92 1.16 2.50 23.04
N ALA A 93 2.31 1.93 22.69
CA ALA A 93 3.53 2.02 23.51
C ALA A 93 4.04 3.45 23.69
N TYR A 94 3.82 4.33 22.72
CA TYR A 94 4.22 5.74 22.80
C TYR A 94 3.10 6.67 23.32
N GLY A 95 1.92 6.14 23.61
CA GLY A 95 0.77 6.92 24.08
C GLY A 95 0.36 8.02 23.10
N ILE A 96 0.37 7.72 21.78
CA ILE A 96 0.06 8.72 20.75
C ILE A 96 -1.44 9.04 20.80
N ALA A 97 -1.77 10.30 21.05
CA ALA A 97 -3.15 10.78 21.17
C ALA A 97 -3.92 10.70 19.84
N PRO A 98 -5.28 10.59 19.89
CA PRO A 98 -6.10 10.68 18.69
C PRO A 98 -5.81 11.94 17.85
N GLY A 99 -5.85 11.80 16.53
CA GLY A 99 -5.51 12.85 15.58
C GLY A 99 -4.03 12.93 15.23
N PHE A 100 -3.14 12.20 15.92
CA PHE A 100 -1.71 12.14 15.69
C PHE A 100 -1.26 10.72 15.35
N GLY A 101 -0.12 10.60 14.68
CA GLY A 101 0.39 9.30 14.28
C GLY A 101 1.90 9.26 14.07
N LEU A 102 2.31 8.18 13.44
CA LEU A 102 3.70 7.92 13.08
C LEU A 102 3.80 7.42 11.63
N TYR A 103 4.97 7.59 11.02
CA TYR A 103 5.34 6.90 9.80
C TYR A 103 6.79 6.42 9.87
N THR A 104 7.10 5.48 9.01
CA THR A 104 8.45 4.92 8.90
C THR A 104 8.74 4.51 7.46
N ASP A 105 10.03 4.35 7.15
CA ASP A 105 10.45 3.68 5.93
C ASP A 105 10.43 2.16 6.18
N MET A 106 9.52 1.45 5.52
CA MET A 106 9.43 0.00 5.54
C MET A 106 10.16 -0.57 4.33
N ASN A 107 10.94 -1.61 4.56
CA ASN A 107 11.60 -2.39 3.52
C ASN A 107 11.20 -3.85 3.68
N ALA A 108 10.74 -4.48 2.61
CA ALA A 108 10.31 -5.87 2.60
C ALA A 108 10.94 -6.64 1.44
N ILE A 109 10.99 -7.96 1.57
CA ILE A 109 11.41 -8.88 0.52
C ILE A 109 10.24 -9.82 0.25
N ARG A 110 9.74 -9.83 -0.97
CA ARG A 110 8.65 -10.69 -1.42
C ARG A 110 9.16 -11.68 -2.45
N THR A 111 9.47 -12.89 -2.01
CA THR A 111 10.12 -13.93 -2.84
C THR A 111 9.18 -14.62 -3.82
N PHE A 112 7.88 -14.50 -3.63
CA PHE A 112 6.84 -15.12 -4.48
C PHE A 112 6.24 -14.14 -5.50
N GLU A 113 6.77 -12.92 -5.58
CA GLU A 113 6.28 -11.90 -6.51
C GLU A 113 6.64 -12.24 -7.95
N ASP A 114 5.66 -12.17 -8.85
CA ASP A 114 5.90 -12.23 -10.29
C ASP A 114 6.57 -10.92 -10.75
N LEU A 115 7.80 -11.02 -11.23
CA LEU A 115 8.56 -9.84 -11.65
C LEU A 115 8.03 -9.30 -12.99
N ASP A 116 7.64 -8.03 -12.99
CA ASP A 116 7.17 -7.32 -14.18
C ASP A 116 7.57 -5.83 -14.14
N ASN A 117 6.87 -4.98 -14.88
CA ASN A 117 7.16 -3.54 -14.90
C ASN A 117 6.97 -2.83 -13.56
N ILE A 118 6.08 -3.33 -12.69
CA ILE A 118 5.63 -2.67 -11.47
C ILE A 118 5.84 -3.48 -10.19
N HIS A 119 6.24 -4.75 -10.32
CA HIS A 119 6.51 -5.65 -9.21
C HIS A 119 7.99 -5.99 -9.12
N SER A 120 8.54 -5.92 -7.90
CA SER A 120 9.94 -6.20 -7.56
C SER A 120 10.00 -7.10 -6.34
N LEU A 121 11.07 -7.89 -6.21
CA LEU A 121 11.37 -8.63 -4.97
C LEU A 121 11.55 -7.70 -3.77
N TYR A 122 12.06 -6.50 -4.01
CA TYR A 122 12.25 -5.47 -2.99
C TYR A 122 11.10 -4.48 -2.98
N VAL A 123 10.46 -4.30 -1.83
CA VAL A 123 9.34 -3.38 -1.62
C VAL A 123 9.75 -2.33 -0.59
N ASP A 124 9.60 -1.05 -0.95
CA ASP A 124 9.81 0.09 -0.08
C ASP A 124 8.53 0.93 0.06
N GLN A 125 8.15 1.25 1.30
CA GLN A 125 6.93 2.02 1.56
C GLN A 125 7.17 3.11 2.61
N TRP A 126 6.44 4.23 2.49
CA TRP A 126 6.09 5.02 3.67
C TRP A 126 4.92 4.32 4.35
N ASP A 127 5.25 3.65 5.42
CA ASP A 127 4.28 2.92 6.23
C ASP A 127 3.81 3.83 7.37
N TRP A 128 2.55 4.18 7.41
CA TRP A 128 2.00 5.16 8.35
C TRP A 128 0.83 4.58 9.17
N GLU A 129 0.63 5.14 10.38
CA GLU A 129 -0.45 4.74 11.28
C GLU A 129 -0.82 5.94 12.15
N LYS A 130 -2.12 6.22 12.31
CA LYS A 130 -2.65 7.35 13.08
C LYS A 130 -3.67 6.86 14.08
N THR A 131 -3.56 7.31 15.34
CA THR A 131 -4.54 7.04 16.38
C THR A 131 -5.83 7.81 16.08
N ILE A 132 -6.96 7.12 16.21
CA ILE A 132 -8.30 7.68 16.04
C ILE A 132 -9.16 7.34 17.25
N THR A 133 -10.32 7.98 17.37
CA THR A 133 -11.34 7.60 18.34
C THR A 133 -12.24 6.50 17.75
N GLU A 134 -13.06 5.87 18.59
CA GLU A 134 -14.07 4.92 18.11
C GLU A 134 -15.08 5.60 17.19
N SER A 135 -15.48 6.84 17.49
CA SER A 135 -16.41 7.62 16.67
C SER A 135 -15.84 8.01 15.28
N ASP A 136 -14.53 7.97 15.10
CA ASP A 136 -13.86 8.23 13.80
C ASP A 136 -13.87 7.00 12.88
N ARG A 137 -14.38 5.85 13.36
CA ARG A 137 -14.45 4.62 12.55
C ARG A 137 -15.60 4.71 11.54
N THR A 138 -15.48 5.63 10.59
CA THR A 138 -16.50 5.95 9.59
C THR A 138 -15.91 6.03 8.19
N LEU A 139 -16.77 5.83 7.18
CA LEU A 139 -16.39 5.99 5.78
C LEU A 139 -15.94 7.43 5.49
N ASP A 140 -16.61 8.43 6.06
CA ASP A 140 -16.27 9.84 5.87
C ASP A 140 -14.85 10.14 6.35
N TYR A 141 -14.45 9.64 7.53
CA TYR A 141 -13.10 9.81 8.06
C TYR A 141 -12.03 9.12 7.17
N LEU A 142 -12.35 7.94 6.64
CA LEU A 142 -11.51 7.25 5.68
C LEU A 142 -11.33 8.10 4.40
N ILE A 143 -12.43 8.61 3.84
CA ILE A 143 -12.41 9.44 2.63
C ILE A 143 -11.64 10.75 2.85
N ASP A 144 -11.81 11.41 3.98
CA ASP A 144 -11.07 12.63 4.33
C ASP A 144 -9.56 12.35 4.39
N THR A 145 -9.16 11.22 4.99
CA THR A 145 -7.76 10.80 5.03
C THR A 145 -7.21 10.51 3.64
N VAL A 146 -7.99 9.87 2.77
CA VAL A 146 -7.63 9.64 1.35
C VAL A 146 -7.43 10.96 0.60
N ASN A 147 -8.32 11.94 0.81
CA ASN A 147 -8.21 13.26 0.19
C ASN A 147 -6.94 14.00 0.63
N ASP A 148 -6.54 13.88 1.89
CA ASP A 148 -5.29 14.44 2.41
C ASP A 148 -4.06 13.80 1.76
N ILE A 149 -4.04 12.47 1.62
CA ILE A 149 -2.96 11.74 0.93
C ILE A 149 -2.93 12.15 -0.55
N TYR A 150 -4.08 12.19 -1.20
CA TYR A 150 -4.18 12.57 -2.61
C TYR A 150 -3.73 14.02 -2.86
N ALA A 151 -4.02 14.92 -1.95
CA ALA A 151 -3.52 16.29 -2.02
C ALA A 151 -1.98 16.35 -1.91
N ALA A 152 -1.37 15.52 -1.03
CA ALA A 152 0.09 15.43 -0.94
C ALA A 152 0.71 14.86 -2.23
N LEU A 153 0.06 13.89 -2.89
CA LEU A 153 0.46 13.36 -4.19
C LEU A 153 0.47 14.44 -5.26
N ARG A 154 -0.63 15.19 -5.40
CA ARG A 154 -0.76 16.27 -6.38
C ARG A 154 0.24 17.39 -6.17
N GLU A 155 0.44 17.83 -4.93
CA GLU A 155 1.43 18.85 -4.60
C GLU A 155 2.85 18.40 -4.98
N THR A 156 3.17 17.12 -4.75
CA THR A 156 4.47 16.57 -5.13
C THR A 156 4.63 16.49 -6.65
N GLU A 157 3.58 16.12 -7.38
CA GLU A 157 3.55 16.14 -8.85
C GLU A 157 3.85 17.54 -9.42
N TRP A 158 3.23 18.59 -8.84
CA TRP A 158 3.50 19.97 -9.25
C TRP A 158 4.94 20.41 -8.98
N LEU A 159 5.55 20.00 -7.87
CA LEU A 159 6.96 20.28 -7.60
C LEU A 159 7.90 19.59 -8.58
N ILE A 160 7.55 18.37 -9.03
CA ILE A 160 8.29 17.69 -10.08
C ILE A 160 8.20 18.47 -11.39
N TYR A 161 7.02 18.94 -11.76
CA TYR A 161 6.83 19.77 -12.95
C TYR A 161 7.62 21.07 -12.88
N GLU A 162 7.63 21.77 -11.76
CA GLU A 162 8.42 22.99 -11.56
C GLU A 162 9.92 22.73 -11.75
N ARG A 163 10.42 21.61 -11.27
CA ARG A 163 11.83 21.25 -11.35
C ARG A 163 12.23 20.62 -12.70
N PHE A 164 11.32 19.84 -13.29
CA PHE A 164 11.49 19.13 -14.54
C PHE A 164 10.30 19.38 -15.49
N PRO A 165 10.22 20.56 -16.14
CA PRO A 165 9.02 20.98 -16.88
C PRO A 165 8.59 20.09 -18.05
N HIS A 166 9.44 19.18 -18.49
CA HIS A 166 9.12 18.18 -19.51
C HIS A 166 8.38 16.94 -18.96
N ILE A 167 8.23 16.84 -17.65
CA ILE A 167 7.39 15.86 -16.96
C ILE A 167 6.09 16.56 -16.57
N THR A 168 5.09 16.49 -17.43
CA THR A 168 3.82 17.20 -17.23
C THR A 168 2.90 16.48 -16.25
N PRO A 169 2.20 17.20 -15.36
CA PRO A 169 1.22 16.63 -14.43
C PRO A 169 0.11 15.88 -15.17
N VAL A 170 -0.34 14.77 -14.59
CA VAL A 170 -1.40 13.91 -15.14
C VAL A 170 -2.53 13.62 -14.15
N LEU A 171 -2.35 13.95 -12.86
CA LEU A 171 -3.34 13.70 -11.82
C LEU A 171 -4.53 14.67 -11.94
N PRO A 172 -5.78 14.17 -11.90
CA PRO A 172 -6.97 15.02 -11.89
C PRO A 172 -7.09 15.83 -10.59
N GLU A 173 -7.96 16.84 -10.60
CA GLU A 173 -8.18 17.70 -9.43
C GLU A 173 -8.69 16.92 -8.22
N LYS A 174 -9.54 15.92 -8.43
CA LYS A 174 -10.18 15.12 -7.39
C LYS A 174 -10.02 13.62 -7.67
N ILE A 175 -9.85 12.85 -6.60
CA ILE A 175 -9.94 11.41 -6.65
C ILE A 175 -11.41 10.97 -6.65
N LYS A 176 -11.75 9.96 -7.45
CA LYS A 176 -13.10 9.35 -7.46
C LYS A 176 -13.16 8.24 -6.42
N VAL A 177 -14.10 8.33 -5.49
CA VAL A 177 -14.41 7.23 -4.56
C VAL A 177 -15.48 6.35 -5.18
N VAL A 178 -15.31 5.04 -5.08
CA VAL A 178 -16.26 4.01 -5.54
C VAL A 178 -16.12 2.77 -4.66
N HIS A 179 -17.23 2.13 -4.32
CA HIS A 179 -17.20 0.86 -3.60
C HIS A 179 -17.01 -0.33 -4.56
N SER A 180 -16.32 -1.39 -4.12
CA SER A 180 -16.10 -2.62 -4.90
C SER A 180 -17.43 -3.28 -5.36
N GLN A 181 -18.49 -3.23 -4.54
CA GLN A 181 -19.83 -3.68 -4.94
C GLN A 181 -20.39 -2.83 -6.09
N GLN A 182 -20.22 -1.50 -6.03
CA GLN A 182 -20.67 -0.63 -7.13
C GLN A 182 -19.92 -0.93 -8.43
N LEU A 183 -18.63 -1.34 -8.36
CA LEU A 183 -17.89 -1.78 -9.53
C LEU A 183 -18.44 -3.08 -10.11
N LEU A 184 -18.81 -4.04 -9.25
CA LEU A 184 -19.49 -5.26 -9.68
C LEU A 184 -20.83 -4.93 -10.38
N ASP A 185 -21.63 -4.05 -9.79
CA ASP A 185 -22.93 -3.65 -10.36
C ASP A 185 -22.79 -2.90 -11.69
N MET A 186 -21.74 -2.07 -11.85
CA MET A 186 -21.46 -1.34 -13.11
C MET A 186 -20.91 -2.24 -14.22
N TYR A 187 -20.15 -3.26 -13.84
CA TYR A 187 -19.43 -4.12 -14.78
C TYR A 187 -19.55 -5.60 -14.38
N PRO A 188 -20.78 -6.18 -14.40
CA PRO A 188 -21.01 -7.53 -13.86
C PRO A 188 -20.28 -8.65 -14.63
N ASP A 189 -20.00 -8.43 -15.91
CA ASP A 189 -19.36 -9.42 -16.78
C ASP A 189 -17.83 -9.35 -16.77
N LEU A 190 -17.24 -8.31 -16.12
CA LEU A 190 -15.80 -8.14 -16.04
C LEU A 190 -15.23 -8.76 -14.77
N ASP A 191 -13.99 -9.24 -14.83
CA ASP A 191 -13.26 -9.65 -13.63
C ASP A 191 -12.82 -8.42 -12.79
N PRO A 192 -12.39 -8.61 -11.53
CA PRO A 192 -11.99 -7.50 -10.66
C PRO A 192 -10.91 -6.60 -11.26
N LYS A 193 -9.90 -7.15 -11.92
CA LYS A 193 -8.80 -6.37 -12.52
C LYS A 193 -9.26 -5.60 -13.76
N GLU A 194 -10.17 -6.17 -14.52
CA GLU A 194 -10.83 -5.46 -15.64
C GLU A 194 -11.71 -4.31 -15.13
N ARG A 195 -12.44 -4.51 -14.03
CA ARG A 195 -13.23 -3.45 -13.36
C ARG A 195 -12.33 -2.30 -12.88
N GLU A 196 -11.20 -2.61 -12.24
CA GLU A 196 -10.19 -1.62 -11.86
C GLU A 196 -9.67 -0.86 -13.07
N ARG A 197 -9.41 -1.56 -14.17
CA ARG A 197 -8.92 -0.96 -15.41
C ARG A 197 -9.93 0.03 -15.99
N GLU A 198 -11.18 -0.36 -16.13
CA GLU A 198 -12.22 0.50 -16.70
C GLU A 198 -12.46 1.75 -15.86
N ILE A 199 -12.63 1.60 -14.55
CA ILE A 199 -12.92 2.74 -13.68
C ILE A 199 -11.72 3.69 -13.54
N THR A 200 -10.51 3.14 -13.41
CA THR A 200 -9.28 3.95 -13.26
C THR A 200 -8.92 4.65 -14.57
N LYS A 201 -9.12 4.01 -15.71
CA LYS A 201 -8.96 4.65 -17.02
C LYS A 201 -9.90 5.83 -17.21
N ARG A 202 -11.15 5.67 -16.76
CA ARG A 202 -12.19 6.71 -16.88
C ARG A 202 -11.93 7.92 -16.00
N TYR A 203 -11.55 7.71 -14.74
CA TYR A 203 -11.42 8.78 -13.74
C TYR A 203 -9.99 9.18 -13.42
N ARG A 204 -8.99 8.45 -13.92
CA ARG A 204 -7.54 8.71 -13.77
C ARG A 204 -7.00 8.51 -12.35
N ALA A 205 -7.78 8.77 -11.33
CA ALA A 205 -7.47 8.53 -9.92
C ALA A 205 -8.74 8.06 -9.21
N VAL A 206 -8.68 6.90 -8.57
CA VAL A 206 -9.82 6.23 -7.92
C VAL A 206 -9.39 5.69 -6.57
N PHE A 207 -10.25 5.83 -5.56
CA PHE A 207 -10.16 5.07 -4.32
C PHE A 207 -11.26 4.01 -4.32
N ILE A 208 -10.86 2.74 -4.33
CA ILE A 208 -11.79 1.61 -4.33
C ILE A 208 -11.97 1.15 -2.89
N VAL A 209 -13.16 1.34 -2.34
CA VAL A 209 -13.52 0.99 -0.96
C VAL A 209 -14.02 -0.45 -0.88
N GLY A 210 -13.81 -1.12 0.27
CA GLY A 210 -14.42 -2.42 0.57
C GLY A 210 -13.68 -3.58 -0.08
N ILE A 211 -12.38 -3.68 0.19
CA ILE A 211 -11.53 -4.78 -0.29
C ILE A 211 -11.43 -5.84 0.79
N GLY A 212 -11.75 -7.10 0.46
CA GLY A 212 -11.62 -8.26 1.33
C GLY A 212 -12.93 -8.98 1.65
N ALA A 213 -14.06 -8.27 1.79
CA ALA A 213 -15.37 -8.89 1.99
C ALA A 213 -15.93 -9.47 0.69
N ASP A 214 -16.72 -10.54 0.81
CA ASP A 214 -17.47 -11.09 -0.31
C ASP A 214 -18.51 -10.09 -0.81
N LEU A 215 -18.61 -9.96 -2.11
CA LEU A 215 -19.61 -9.16 -2.81
C LEU A 215 -20.90 -9.98 -3.04
N SER A 216 -21.90 -9.39 -3.69
CA SER A 216 -23.19 -10.04 -3.97
C SER A 216 -23.08 -11.28 -4.86
N ASP A 217 -21.96 -11.46 -5.57
CA ASP A 217 -21.67 -12.66 -6.36
C ASP A 217 -20.96 -13.78 -5.55
N GLY A 218 -20.75 -13.56 -4.24
CA GLY A 218 -20.10 -14.51 -3.32
C GLY A 218 -18.59 -14.58 -3.44
N LYS A 219 -17.95 -13.57 -4.03
CA LYS A 219 -16.49 -13.46 -4.17
C LYS A 219 -16.02 -12.07 -3.71
N PRO A 220 -14.83 -11.97 -3.10
CA PRO A 220 -14.24 -10.67 -2.82
C PRO A 220 -13.73 -10.01 -4.11
N HIS A 221 -13.65 -8.68 -4.11
CA HIS A 221 -13.00 -7.93 -5.20
C HIS A 221 -11.52 -8.28 -5.30
N ASP A 222 -10.84 -8.29 -4.16
CA ASP A 222 -9.44 -8.75 -4.03
C ASP A 222 -9.21 -9.31 -2.61
N GLY A 223 -8.10 -10.01 -2.41
CA GLY A 223 -7.70 -10.54 -1.11
C GLY A 223 -7.30 -9.45 -0.12
N ARG A 224 -7.59 -9.68 1.16
CA ARG A 224 -7.11 -8.85 2.27
C ARG A 224 -6.90 -9.70 3.50
N ALA A 225 -5.77 -9.54 4.21
CA ALA A 225 -5.53 -10.23 5.46
C ALA A 225 -6.60 -9.86 6.50
N PRO A 226 -6.94 -10.81 7.41
CA PRO A 226 -8.06 -10.60 8.35
C PRO A 226 -7.70 -9.76 9.58
N ASP A 227 -6.43 -9.43 9.81
CA ASP A 227 -5.95 -9.02 11.11
C ASP A 227 -5.37 -7.59 11.21
N TYR A 228 -5.62 -6.75 10.19
CA TYR A 228 -5.29 -5.33 10.29
C TYR A 228 -6.35 -4.40 9.70
N ASP A 229 -6.79 -4.49 8.45
CA ASP A 229 -7.83 -3.63 7.89
C ASP A 229 -9.24 -4.17 8.19
N ASP A 230 -10.17 -3.27 8.54
CA ASP A 230 -11.57 -3.61 8.77
C ASP A 230 -12.34 -3.63 7.45
N TRP A 231 -12.60 -4.82 6.93
CA TRP A 231 -13.31 -5.02 5.68
C TRP A 231 -14.73 -5.60 5.86
N ILE A 232 -15.22 -5.77 7.12
CA ILE A 232 -16.56 -6.31 7.38
C ILE A 232 -17.53 -5.33 8.03
N THR A 233 -17.02 -4.24 8.65
CA THR A 233 -17.92 -3.26 9.26
C THR A 233 -18.73 -2.56 8.18
N GLU A 234 -20.07 -2.57 8.33
CA GLU A 234 -20.96 -1.85 7.43
C GLU A 234 -20.73 -0.34 7.55
N ASN A 235 -20.62 0.32 6.40
CA ASN A 235 -20.39 1.75 6.31
C ASN A 235 -21.69 2.53 6.03
N SER A 236 -21.62 3.87 6.00
CA SER A 236 -22.77 4.75 5.82
C SER A 236 -23.52 4.55 4.48
N ASP A 237 -22.89 3.95 3.49
CA ASP A 237 -23.49 3.67 2.18
C ASP A 237 -24.20 2.32 2.12
N GLY A 238 -24.23 1.57 3.25
CA GLY A 238 -24.82 0.24 3.36
C GLY A 238 -24.01 -0.88 2.75
N TYR A 239 -22.71 -0.66 2.56
CA TYR A 239 -21.75 -1.67 2.10
C TYR A 239 -20.76 -2.03 3.21
N ASN A 240 -20.12 -3.19 3.10
CA ASN A 240 -19.07 -3.60 4.04
C ASN A 240 -17.71 -3.00 3.70
N GLY A 241 -16.96 -2.60 4.73
CA GLY A 241 -15.57 -2.22 4.62
C GLY A 241 -15.29 -0.75 4.90
N LEU A 242 -14.22 -0.54 5.68
CA LEU A 242 -13.65 0.75 6.03
C LEU A 242 -12.18 0.81 5.57
N ASN A 243 -11.89 0.18 4.43
CA ASN A 243 -10.57 0.08 3.82
C ASN A 243 -10.67 0.25 2.31
N GLY A 244 -9.53 0.35 1.65
CA GLY A 244 -9.49 0.43 0.19
C GLY A 244 -8.12 0.75 -0.35
N ASP A 245 -8.06 0.88 -1.68
CA ASP A 245 -6.82 1.07 -2.43
C ASP A 245 -6.90 2.33 -3.32
N ILE A 246 -5.81 3.12 -3.31
CA ILE A 246 -5.66 4.26 -4.21
C ILE A 246 -5.05 3.77 -5.51
N MET A 247 -5.84 3.85 -6.58
CA MET A 247 -5.47 3.45 -7.93
C MET A 247 -5.29 4.69 -8.81
N LEU A 248 -4.18 4.78 -9.53
CA LEU A 248 -3.90 5.83 -10.49
C LEU A 248 -3.79 5.22 -11.90
N TRP A 249 -4.14 5.98 -12.92
CA TRP A 249 -3.94 5.53 -14.29
C TRP A 249 -2.51 5.82 -14.76
N ASN A 250 -1.75 4.79 -15.06
CA ASN A 250 -0.40 4.92 -15.60
C ASN A 250 -0.45 5.05 -17.12
N ASP A 251 -0.23 6.27 -17.64
CA ASP A 251 -0.24 6.56 -19.07
C ASP A 251 0.91 5.91 -19.84
N VAL A 252 2.02 5.63 -19.18
CA VAL A 252 3.19 5.02 -19.84
C VAL A 252 2.91 3.57 -20.19
N LEU A 253 2.31 2.83 -19.23
CA LEU A 253 2.01 1.40 -19.40
C LEU A 253 0.58 1.12 -19.87
N ASP A 254 -0.31 2.14 -19.85
CA ASP A 254 -1.77 2.00 -20.15
C ASP A 254 -2.45 0.98 -19.21
N ILE A 255 -2.14 1.04 -17.89
CA ILE A 255 -2.69 0.15 -16.85
C ILE A 255 -3.13 0.91 -15.61
N PRO A 256 -4.04 0.34 -14.78
CA PRO A 256 -4.25 0.80 -13.41
C PRO A 256 -2.98 0.55 -12.58
N PHE A 257 -2.70 1.44 -11.64
CA PHE A 257 -1.47 1.44 -10.86
C PHE A 257 -1.79 1.74 -9.39
N GLU A 258 -1.72 0.71 -8.55
CA GLU A 258 -1.92 0.85 -7.12
C GLU A 258 -0.76 1.59 -6.48
N ILE A 259 -1.07 2.70 -5.80
CA ILE A 259 -0.09 3.51 -5.05
C ILE A 259 -0.12 3.21 -3.57
N SER A 260 -1.30 2.95 -3.01
CA SER A 260 -1.49 2.80 -1.58
C SER A 260 -2.62 1.84 -1.28
N SER A 261 -2.41 1.00 -0.29
CA SER A 261 -3.42 0.21 0.39
C SER A 261 -3.54 0.73 1.82
N MET A 262 -4.78 0.98 2.29
CA MET A 262 -5.03 1.60 3.59
C MET A 262 -6.41 1.26 4.14
N GLY A 263 -6.59 1.47 5.45
CA GLY A 263 -7.90 1.28 6.07
C GLY A 263 -7.93 1.71 7.54
N ILE A 264 -9.15 1.91 8.03
CA ILE A 264 -9.43 1.89 9.45
C ILE A 264 -9.17 0.47 9.93
N ARG A 265 -8.43 0.35 11.03
CA ARG A 265 -8.01 -0.96 11.52
C ARG A 265 -9.13 -1.68 12.26
N VAL A 266 -9.06 -3.00 12.28
CA VAL A 266 -10.03 -3.85 12.98
C VAL A 266 -10.21 -3.42 14.44
N SER A 267 -11.46 -3.50 14.90
CA SER A 267 -11.81 -3.51 16.34
C SER A 267 -11.62 -4.93 16.90
N PRO A 268 -11.70 -5.14 18.22
CA PRO A 268 -11.75 -6.49 18.79
C PRO A 268 -12.83 -7.37 18.15
N GLU A 269 -14.03 -6.80 17.92
CA GLU A 269 -15.18 -7.49 17.36
C GLU A 269 -14.99 -7.84 15.88
N SER A 270 -14.52 -6.88 15.07
CA SER A 270 -14.28 -7.12 13.65
C SER A 270 -13.08 -8.03 13.42
N LEU A 271 -12.03 -7.97 14.27
CA LEU A 271 -10.92 -8.93 14.23
C LEU A 271 -11.42 -10.37 14.40
N HIS A 272 -12.18 -10.65 15.48
CA HIS A 272 -12.71 -11.99 15.75
C HIS A 272 -13.51 -12.52 14.56
N LYS A 273 -14.45 -11.71 14.05
CA LYS A 273 -15.27 -12.09 12.89
C LYS A 273 -14.45 -12.34 11.63
N GLN A 274 -13.45 -11.50 11.34
CA GLN A 274 -12.60 -11.66 10.15
C GLN A 274 -11.74 -12.91 10.24
N LEU A 275 -11.20 -13.24 11.44
CA LEU A 275 -10.46 -14.47 11.67
C LEU A 275 -11.36 -15.71 11.50
N GLU A 276 -12.60 -15.65 11.99
CA GLU A 276 -13.60 -16.71 11.80
C GLU A 276 -13.91 -16.93 10.32
N LEU A 277 -14.21 -15.85 9.58
CA LEU A 277 -14.49 -15.91 8.14
C LEU A 277 -13.33 -16.48 7.32
N ARG A 278 -12.09 -16.24 7.74
CA ARG A 278 -10.88 -16.77 7.09
C ARG A 278 -10.42 -18.09 7.67
N SER A 279 -11.20 -18.70 8.61
CA SER A 279 -10.88 -19.98 9.26
C SER A 279 -9.49 -20.02 9.90
N CYS A 280 -9.08 -18.93 10.57
CA CYS A 280 -7.78 -18.78 11.22
C CYS A 280 -7.89 -18.22 12.65
N LEU A 281 -8.90 -18.66 13.42
CA LEU A 281 -9.12 -18.25 14.82
C LEU A 281 -7.95 -18.60 15.76
N GLU A 282 -7.11 -19.56 15.41
CA GLU A 282 -5.89 -19.88 16.15
C GLU A 282 -4.94 -18.69 16.29
N ARG A 283 -5.01 -17.70 15.38
CA ARG A 283 -4.21 -16.47 15.47
C ARG A 283 -4.53 -15.62 16.68
N GLU A 284 -5.71 -15.77 17.29
CA GLU A 284 -6.06 -15.08 18.55
C GLU A 284 -5.08 -15.39 19.67
N GLN A 285 -4.37 -16.52 19.64
CA GLN A 285 -3.35 -16.89 20.61
C GLN A 285 -2.03 -16.09 20.43
N LEU A 286 -1.85 -15.42 19.31
CA LEU A 286 -0.64 -14.63 19.06
C LEU A 286 -0.65 -13.34 19.88
N LYS A 287 0.52 -12.90 20.30
CA LYS A 287 0.68 -11.77 21.22
C LYS A 287 0.02 -10.47 20.76
N PHE A 288 0.15 -10.14 19.46
CA PHE A 288 -0.48 -8.94 18.89
C PHE A 288 -2.01 -9.02 19.01
N HIS A 289 -2.58 -10.17 18.60
CA HIS A 289 -4.03 -10.37 18.58
C HIS A 289 -4.61 -10.32 19.99
N GLN A 290 -3.95 -10.94 20.97
CA GLN A 290 -4.36 -10.86 22.36
C GLN A 290 -4.35 -9.44 22.90
N SER A 291 -3.29 -8.65 22.63
CA SER A 291 -3.27 -7.24 23.04
C SER A 291 -4.41 -6.44 22.42
N LEU A 292 -4.79 -6.73 21.18
CA LEU A 292 -5.92 -6.06 20.54
C LEU A 292 -7.26 -6.49 21.14
N LEU A 293 -7.50 -7.79 21.33
CA LEU A 293 -8.72 -8.34 21.91
C LEU A 293 -8.94 -7.87 23.35
N ASN A 294 -7.86 -7.68 24.11
CA ASN A 294 -7.90 -7.14 25.47
C ASN A 294 -8.09 -5.61 25.55
N GLY A 295 -8.18 -4.92 24.40
CA GLY A 295 -8.34 -3.46 24.37
C GLY A 295 -7.08 -2.67 24.77
N GLU A 296 -5.89 -3.29 24.69
CA GLU A 296 -4.60 -2.66 25.05
C GLU A 296 -4.06 -1.77 23.93
N LEU A 297 -4.57 -1.91 22.68
CA LEU A 297 -4.15 -1.16 21.53
C LEU A 297 -5.19 -0.10 21.12
N PRO A 298 -4.76 1.11 20.72
CA PRO A 298 -5.70 2.16 20.32
C PRO A 298 -6.44 1.80 19.03
N TYR A 299 -7.60 2.41 18.80
CA TYR A 299 -8.18 2.49 17.47
C TYR A 299 -7.26 3.28 16.54
N SER A 300 -7.12 2.84 15.30
CA SER A 300 -6.23 3.49 14.35
C SER A 300 -6.71 3.37 12.90
N ILE A 301 -6.16 4.25 12.07
CA ILE A 301 -6.20 4.18 10.61
C ILE A 301 -4.77 4.17 10.12
N GLY A 302 -4.49 3.41 9.08
CA GLY A 302 -3.14 3.36 8.56
C GLY A 302 -3.06 2.77 7.15
N GLY A 303 -1.86 2.79 6.60
CA GLY A 303 -1.61 2.27 5.25
C GLY A 303 -0.14 2.28 4.90
N GLY A 304 0.14 1.78 3.70
CA GLY A 304 1.44 1.83 3.07
C GLY A 304 1.35 2.54 1.73
N ILE A 305 2.31 3.42 1.44
CA ILE A 305 2.44 4.11 0.16
C ILE A 305 3.76 3.69 -0.45
N GLY A 306 3.72 3.05 -1.63
CA GLY A 306 4.93 2.55 -2.30
C GLY A 306 5.86 3.68 -2.71
N GLN A 307 7.08 3.72 -2.15
CA GLN A 307 8.05 4.79 -2.44
C GLN A 307 8.55 4.71 -3.88
N SER A 308 9.03 3.54 -4.29
CA SER A 308 9.50 3.31 -5.66
C SER A 308 8.35 3.39 -6.66
N ARG A 309 7.17 2.88 -6.33
CA ARG A 309 5.97 3.05 -7.17
C ARG A 309 5.63 4.52 -7.39
N LEU A 310 5.65 5.35 -6.34
CA LEU A 310 5.41 6.79 -6.48
C LEU A 310 6.47 7.47 -7.36
N CYS A 311 7.75 7.15 -7.15
CA CYS A 311 8.83 7.67 -7.99
C CYS A 311 8.64 7.27 -9.47
N MET A 312 8.30 6.00 -9.73
CA MET A 312 8.03 5.50 -11.08
C MET A 312 6.88 6.28 -11.75
N PHE A 313 5.77 6.46 -11.03
CA PHE A 313 4.59 7.18 -11.53
C PHE A 313 4.90 8.64 -11.83
N LEU A 314 5.43 9.38 -10.86
CA LEU A 314 5.69 10.83 -10.98
C LEU A 314 6.79 11.14 -12.01
N LEU A 315 7.76 10.27 -12.19
CA LEU A 315 8.82 10.43 -13.20
C LEU A 315 8.44 9.83 -14.57
N GLN A 316 7.23 9.28 -14.68
CA GLN A 316 6.69 8.67 -15.90
C GLN A 316 7.64 7.62 -16.49
N LYS A 317 8.12 6.72 -15.64
CA LYS A 317 9.02 5.62 -15.99
C LYS A 317 8.23 4.40 -16.45
N ALA A 318 8.85 3.58 -17.32
CA ALA A 318 8.23 2.38 -17.87
C ALA A 318 8.46 1.13 -17.01
N HIS A 319 9.45 1.15 -16.12
CA HIS A 319 9.80 0.01 -15.28
C HIS A 319 10.25 0.47 -13.90
N ILE A 320 9.83 -0.23 -12.85
CA ILE A 320 10.19 0.10 -11.46
C ILE A 320 11.71 0.04 -11.24
N GLY A 321 12.41 -0.81 -11.98
CA GLY A 321 13.87 -0.89 -11.97
C GLY A 321 14.59 0.37 -12.48
N GLU A 322 13.90 1.32 -13.10
CA GLU A 322 14.48 2.63 -13.43
C GLU A 322 14.56 3.59 -12.23
N VAL A 323 13.90 3.22 -11.12
CA VAL A 323 13.85 4.02 -9.89
C VAL A 323 14.19 3.22 -8.64
N GLN A 324 14.56 1.96 -8.79
CA GLN A 324 14.85 1.05 -7.69
C GLN A 324 15.91 0.02 -8.12
N ALA A 325 17.04 0.00 -7.42
CA ALA A 325 18.02 -1.06 -7.59
C ALA A 325 17.47 -2.38 -7.01
N SER A 326 17.41 -3.43 -7.82
CA SER A 326 16.93 -4.75 -7.46
C SER A 326 17.58 -5.83 -8.33
N ILE A 327 17.09 -7.06 -8.23
CA ILE A 327 17.52 -8.19 -9.06
C ILE A 327 16.43 -8.46 -10.09
N TRP A 328 16.81 -8.57 -11.36
CA TRP A 328 15.93 -8.81 -12.49
C TRP A 328 16.38 -10.00 -13.32
N PRO A 329 15.47 -10.75 -13.98
CA PRO A 329 15.84 -11.76 -14.96
C PRO A 329 16.67 -11.13 -16.10
N GLU A 330 17.70 -11.87 -16.57
CA GLU A 330 18.59 -11.36 -17.64
C GLU A 330 17.80 -10.96 -18.90
N GLU A 331 16.78 -11.74 -19.25
CA GLU A 331 15.88 -11.45 -20.36
C GLU A 331 15.13 -10.12 -20.20
N HIS A 332 14.72 -9.75 -18.98
CA HIS A 332 14.10 -8.44 -18.69
C HIS A 332 15.13 -7.31 -18.89
N ILE A 333 16.35 -7.50 -18.38
CA ILE A 333 17.44 -6.50 -18.50
C ILE A 333 17.75 -6.26 -19.98
N GLU A 334 17.90 -7.34 -20.76
CA GLU A 334 18.19 -7.23 -22.19
C GLU A 334 17.08 -6.55 -22.96
N GLU A 335 15.82 -6.95 -22.70
CA GLU A 335 14.67 -6.38 -23.43
C GLU A 335 14.44 -4.91 -23.06
N CYS A 336 14.58 -4.54 -21.79
CA CYS A 336 14.54 -3.16 -21.34
C CYS A 336 15.63 -2.32 -22.02
N ARG A 337 16.88 -2.83 -22.06
CA ARG A 337 18.01 -2.13 -22.69
C ARG A 337 17.78 -1.88 -24.18
N LYS A 338 17.27 -2.87 -24.95
CA LYS A 338 16.93 -2.73 -26.38
C LYS A 338 15.90 -1.62 -26.62
N ASN A 339 15.03 -1.37 -25.66
CA ASN A 339 13.94 -0.39 -25.73
C ASN A 339 14.22 0.91 -24.97
N ASN A 340 15.49 1.16 -24.62
CA ASN A 340 15.94 2.38 -23.95
C ASN A 340 15.31 2.60 -22.55
N ILE A 341 14.91 1.50 -21.89
CA ILE A 341 14.50 1.45 -20.50
C ILE A 341 15.73 1.07 -19.67
N LEU A 342 16.26 2.03 -18.90
CA LEU A 342 17.56 1.88 -18.24
C LEU A 342 17.34 1.50 -16.76
N LEU A 343 17.48 0.19 -16.46
CA LEU A 343 17.39 -0.32 -15.08
C LEU A 343 18.65 0.06 -14.28
N MET A 344 18.47 0.34 -12.97
CA MET A 344 19.53 0.66 -12.01
C MET A 344 20.28 -0.58 -11.54
#